data_607b465226ba7afe20ad10e19b605daa
#
_entry.id   607b465226ba7afe20ad10e19b605daa
#
_cell.length_a   1.000
_cell.length_b   1.000
_cell.length_c   1.000
_cell.angle_alpha   90.00
_cell.angle_beta   90.00
_cell.angle_gamma   90.00
#
_symmetry.space_group_name_H-M   'P 1'
#
loop_
_entity.id
_entity.type
_entity.pdbx_description
1 polymer ?
#
loop_
_entity_poly.entity_id
_entity_poly.type
_entity_poly.pdbx_seq_one_letter_code
_entity_poly.pdbx_strand_id
1 'polypeptide(L)'
;ILIEKTIYTAALFFFRFGLLSLRSPIWLQKRCQIRGLDILQNHIDNNENVILMVPHSWAIDVPAILLASKGMPVSAMAKKQKNDVTDWLMHKQRVQYGGRVYERSGGIKPFLKSIRDGYVGYYLPDQDHGPEHSVFVDFFATRKATLPGLGKIAKLSRSKVLPMFASMNTEDGTFDIEILPAFELDKGDEQDARTCNQAIEYFVSSKPEQYMWVLQLLRSQEDGNNYYNIFKPRYDTDWQVKK
;
A
#
# COMPACT_ATOMS: atom_id res chain seq x y z
N ILE A 1 4.27 -7.50 -23.40
CA ILE A 1 5.31 -6.61 -22.88
C ILE A 1 4.80 -5.95 -21.60
N LEU A 2 5.69 -5.40 -20.70
CA LEU A 2 5.33 -4.94 -19.36
C LEU A 2 4.17 -3.93 -19.34
N ILE A 3 4.21 -2.91 -20.19
CA ILE A 3 3.17 -1.86 -20.28
C ILE A 3 1.79 -2.47 -20.54
N GLU A 4 1.66 -3.38 -21.48
CA GLU A 4 0.41 -4.05 -21.81
C GLU A 4 -0.12 -4.85 -20.61
N LYS A 5 0.76 -5.61 -19.95
CA LYS A 5 0.40 -6.36 -18.74
C LYS A 5 -0.06 -5.42 -17.62
N THR A 6 0.63 -4.31 -17.41
CA THR A 6 0.27 -3.29 -16.41
C THR A 6 -1.12 -2.70 -16.69
N ILE A 7 -1.38 -2.28 -17.94
CA ILE A 7 -2.68 -1.73 -18.34
C ILE A 7 -3.78 -2.78 -18.19
N TYR A 8 -3.53 -4.02 -18.61
CA TYR A 8 -4.50 -5.11 -18.49
C TYR A 8 -4.82 -5.42 -17.02
N THR A 9 -3.79 -5.52 -16.18
CA THR A 9 -3.94 -5.76 -14.73
C THR A 9 -4.75 -4.63 -14.08
N ALA A 10 -4.42 -3.38 -14.38
CA ALA A 10 -5.14 -2.22 -13.87
C ALA A 10 -6.61 -2.23 -14.30
N ALA A 11 -6.88 -2.40 -15.58
CA ALA A 11 -8.25 -2.45 -16.12
C ALA A 11 -9.07 -3.56 -15.46
N LEU A 12 -8.52 -4.76 -15.39
CA LEU A 12 -9.19 -5.91 -14.78
C LEU A 12 -9.47 -5.69 -13.29
N PHE A 13 -8.54 -5.08 -12.57
CA PHE A 13 -8.74 -4.73 -11.16
C PHE A 13 -9.88 -3.71 -11.00
N PHE A 14 -9.91 -2.63 -11.79
CA PHE A 14 -10.98 -1.64 -11.73
C PHE A 14 -12.36 -2.24 -12.04
N PHE A 15 -12.48 -3.10 -13.04
CA PHE A 15 -13.73 -3.79 -13.32
C PHE A 15 -14.19 -4.68 -12.16
N ARG A 16 -13.27 -5.26 -11.42
CA ARG A 16 -13.57 -6.16 -10.28
C ARG A 16 -13.64 -5.45 -8.94
N PHE A 17 -13.20 -4.19 -8.87
CA PHE A 17 -13.12 -3.43 -7.60
C PHE A 17 -14.46 -3.40 -6.85
N GLY A 18 -15.57 -3.21 -7.57
CA GLY A 18 -16.91 -3.24 -6.99
C GLY A 18 -17.30 -4.57 -6.34
N LEU A 19 -16.71 -5.68 -6.79
CA LEU A 19 -17.01 -7.01 -6.23
C LEU A 19 -16.57 -7.13 -4.77
N LEU A 20 -15.58 -6.36 -4.33
CA LEU A 20 -15.12 -6.33 -2.93
C LEU A 20 -16.22 -5.86 -1.96
N SER A 21 -17.18 -5.05 -2.45
CA SER A 21 -18.34 -4.60 -1.66
C SER A 21 -19.58 -5.47 -1.85
N LEU A 22 -19.70 -6.16 -2.97
CA LEU A 22 -20.92 -6.88 -3.37
C LEU A 22 -20.87 -8.37 -3.02
N ARG A 23 -19.69 -8.93 -2.84
CA ARG A 23 -19.50 -10.35 -2.57
C ARG A 23 -19.31 -10.63 -1.07
N SER A 24 -19.66 -11.85 -0.67
CA SER A 24 -19.52 -12.28 0.73
C SER A 24 -18.04 -12.47 1.13
N PRO A 25 -17.74 -12.42 2.46
CA PRO A 25 -16.40 -12.77 2.96
C PRO A 25 -15.93 -14.15 2.49
N ILE A 26 -16.83 -15.13 2.46
CA ILE A 26 -16.54 -16.50 2.03
C ILE A 26 -16.08 -16.51 0.56
N TRP A 27 -16.72 -15.71 -0.30
CA TRP A 27 -16.30 -15.60 -1.70
C TRP A 27 -14.88 -15.04 -1.82
N LEU A 28 -14.56 -13.99 -1.04
CA LEU A 28 -13.23 -13.40 -1.03
C LEU A 28 -12.19 -14.38 -0.48
N GLN A 29 -12.49 -15.04 0.63
CA GLN A 29 -11.60 -16.04 1.25
C GLN A 29 -11.27 -17.20 0.31
N LYS A 30 -12.22 -17.66 -0.50
CA LYS A 30 -12.02 -18.72 -1.50
C LYS A 30 -11.16 -18.28 -2.69
N ARG A 31 -11.02 -16.96 -2.92
CA ARG A 31 -10.28 -16.40 -4.05
C ARG A 31 -8.92 -15.83 -3.66
N CYS A 32 -8.55 -15.93 -2.40
CA CYS A 32 -7.27 -15.44 -1.91
C CYS A 32 -6.43 -16.59 -1.38
N GLN A 33 -5.20 -16.67 -1.87
CA GLN A 33 -4.15 -17.48 -1.24
C GLN A 33 -3.28 -16.58 -0.39
N ILE A 34 -3.02 -16.96 0.86
CA ILE A 34 -2.13 -16.22 1.76
C ILE A 34 -1.01 -17.15 2.18
N ARG A 35 0.20 -16.82 1.77
CA ARG A 35 1.42 -17.44 2.30
C ARG A 35 1.93 -16.60 3.48
N GLY A 36 2.42 -17.24 4.53
CA GLY A 36 2.93 -16.57 5.73
C GLY A 36 1.85 -16.00 6.65
N LEU A 37 0.58 -16.45 6.53
CA LEU A 37 -0.47 -16.05 7.46
C LEU A 37 -0.16 -16.53 8.88
N ASP A 38 0.48 -17.68 9.02
CA ASP A 38 0.97 -18.24 10.27
C ASP A 38 2.00 -17.34 10.96
N ILE A 39 2.84 -16.64 10.21
CA ILE A 39 3.78 -15.65 10.74
C ILE A 39 3.02 -14.51 11.42
N LEU A 40 2.04 -13.95 10.73
CA LEU A 40 1.20 -12.87 11.29
C LEU A 40 0.42 -13.37 12.52
N GLN A 41 -0.20 -14.55 12.41
CA GLN A 41 -0.99 -15.14 13.49
C GLN A 41 -0.14 -15.37 14.73
N ASN A 42 1.08 -15.88 14.58
CA ASN A 42 1.99 -16.11 15.70
C ASN A 42 2.30 -14.81 16.47
N HIS A 43 2.54 -13.70 15.79
CA HIS A 43 2.73 -12.40 16.45
C HIS A 43 1.48 -11.96 17.22
N ILE A 44 0.28 -12.13 16.62
CA ILE A 44 -0.99 -11.77 17.26
C ILE A 44 -1.24 -12.64 18.49
N ASP A 45 -1.03 -13.93 18.40
CA ASP A 45 -1.24 -14.89 19.49
C ASP A 45 -0.29 -14.61 20.68
N ASN A 46 0.89 -14.08 20.39
CA ASN A 46 1.85 -13.61 21.40
C ASN A 46 1.55 -12.20 21.94
N ASN A 47 0.41 -11.59 21.57
CA ASN A 47 0.02 -10.23 21.94
C ASN A 47 1.04 -9.17 21.48
N GLU A 48 1.74 -9.41 20.40
CA GLU A 48 2.62 -8.42 19.78
C GLU A 48 1.83 -7.52 18.81
N ASN A 49 2.09 -6.24 18.87
CA ASN A 49 1.53 -5.31 17.88
C ASN A 49 2.22 -5.52 16.54
N VAL A 50 1.46 -5.44 15.46
CA VAL A 50 1.98 -5.63 14.10
C VAL A 50 1.64 -4.47 13.20
N ILE A 51 2.61 -4.09 12.36
CA ILE A 51 2.42 -3.22 11.20
C ILE A 51 2.78 -4.02 9.95
N LEU A 52 1.85 -4.12 9.02
CA LEU A 52 2.10 -4.62 7.68
C LEU A 52 2.64 -3.49 6.82
N MET A 53 3.87 -3.62 6.33
CA MET A 53 4.48 -2.72 5.35
C MET A 53 4.11 -3.20 3.95
N VAL A 54 3.34 -2.37 3.22
CA VAL A 54 2.71 -2.77 1.96
C VAL A 54 3.03 -1.76 0.86
N PRO A 55 3.53 -2.20 -0.30
CA PRO A 55 3.70 -1.31 -1.45
C PRO A 55 2.38 -1.01 -2.14
N HIS A 56 2.31 0.11 -2.87
CA HIS A 56 1.16 0.41 -3.71
C HIS A 56 1.09 -0.58 -4.89
N SER A 57 0.30 -1.62 -4.74
CA SER A 57 -0.07 -2.57 -5.79
C SER A 57 -1.55 -2.41 -6.16
N TRP A 58 -1.96 -2.90 -7.34
CA TRP A 58 -3.38 -2.83 -7.74
C TRP A 58 -4.30 -3.52 -6.73
N ALA A 59 -3.88 -4.64 -6.17
CA ALA A 59 -4.66 -5.42 -5.20
C ALA A 59 -4.52 -4.94 -3.74
N ILE A 60 -4.02 -3.74 -3.50
CA ILE A 60 -3.62 -3.24 -2.18
C ILE A 60 -4.72 -3.29 -1.10
N ASP A 61 -5.97 -3.08 -1.45
CA ASP A 61 -7.08 -3.08 -0.48
C ASP A 61 -7.55 -4.51 -0.11
N VAL A 62 -7.26 -5.50 -0.95
CA VAL A 62 -7.74 -6.88 -0.79
C VAL A 62 -7.26 -7.54 0.51
N PRO A 63 -5.96 -7.48 0.87
CA PRO A 63 -5.48 -8.10 2.11
C PRO A 63 -6.11 -7.51 3.36
N ALA A 64 -6.26 -6.18 3.42
CA ALA A 64 -6.84 -5.52 4.59
C ALA A 64 -8.30 -5.97 4.82
N ILE A 65 -9.10 -6.04 3.74
CA ILE A 65 -10.48 -6.52 3.77
C ILE A 65 -10.53 -8.00 4.16
N LEU A 66 -9.64 -8.82 3.59
CA LEU A 66 -9.57 -10.25 3.86
C LEU A 66 -9.20 -10.54 5.31
N LEU A 67 -8.17 -9.89 5.85
CA LEU A 67 -7.73 -10.06 7.24
C LEU A 67 -8.84 -9.64 8.21
N ALA A 68 -9.48 -8.50 7.96
CA ALA A 68 -10.63 -8.04 8.76
C ALA A 68 -11.78 -9.06 8.73
N SER A 69 -12.06 -9.68 7.57
CA SER A 69 -13.09 -10.72 7.43
C SER A 69 -12.78 -12.02 8.19
N LYS A 70 -11.51 -12.20 8.58
CA LYS A 70 -11.03 -13.33 9.39
C LYS A 70 -10.92 -13.00 10.89
N GLY A 71 -11.39 -11.83 11.30
CA GLY A 71 -11.31 -11.39 12.70
C GLY A 71 -10.01 -10.70 13.09
N MET A 72 -9.16 -10.38 12.14
CA MET A 72 -7.93 -9.59 12.31
C MET A 72 -8.17 -8.17 11.78
N PRO A 73 -8.78 -7.24 12.56
CA PRO A 73 -9.14 -5.93 12.04
C PRO A 73 -7.91 -5.09 11.72
N VAL A 74 -7.97 -4.43 10.59
CA VAL A 74 -6.86 -3.62 10.05
C VAL A 74 -7.16 -2.15 10.24
N SER A 75 -6.15 -1.37 10.59
CA SER A 75 -6.21 0.09 10.59
C SER A 75 -5.22 0.69 9.59
N ALA A 76 -5.64 1.72 8.88
CA ALA A 76 -4.83 2.40 7.88
C ALA A 76 -5.02 3.92 7.94
N MET A 77 -4.07 4.64 7.35
CA MET A 77 -4.21 6.07 7.08
C MET A 77 -4.44 6.28 5.58
N ALA A 78 -5.42 7.09 5.21
CA ALA A 78 -5.71 7.41 3.82
C ALA A 78 -5.97 8.91 3.63
N LYS A 79 -5.78 9.37 2.40
CA LYS A 79 -6.22 10.71 1.99
C LYS A 79 -7.62 10.60 1.42
N LYS A 80 -8.48 11.57 1.74
CA LYS A 80 -9.80 11.71 1.11
C LYS A 80 -9.65 11.83 -0.41
N GLN A 81 -10.46 11.09 -1.16
CA GLN A 81 -10.46 11.16 -2.61
C GLN A 81 -11.19 12.42 -3.09
N LYS A 82 -10.81 12.93 -4.28
CA LYS A 82 -11.45 14.12 -4.87
C LYS A 82 -12.90 13.87 -5.30
N ASN A 83 -13.20 12.66 -5.74
CA ASN A 83 -14.54 12.26 -6.14
C ASN A 83 -15.25 11.61 -4.96
N ASP A 84 -16.37 12.17 -4.51
CA ASP A 84 -17.07 11.72 -3.30
C ASP A 84 -17.65 10.30 -3.45
N VAL A 85 -18.03 9.87 -4.64
CA VAL A 85 -18.52 8.49 -4.89
C VAL A 85 -17.39 7.48 -4.73
N THR A 86 -16.22 7.79 -5.31
CA THR A 86 -15.03 6.96 -5.16
C THR A 86 -14.57 6.91 -3.70
N ASP A 87 -14.57 8.05 -3.02
CA ASP A 87 -14.19 8.14 -1.61
C ASP A 87 -15.13 7.30 -0.73
N TRP A 88 -16.43 7.46 -0.92
CA TRP A 88 -17.45 6.69 -0.22
C TRP A 88 -17.29 5.17 -0.45
N LEU A 89 -17.11 4.74 -1.71
CA LEU A 89 -16.97 3.32 -2.05
C LEU A 89 -15.71 2.72 -1.42
N MET A 90 -14.56 3.40 -1.58
CA MET A 90 -13.30 2.94 -0.99
C MET A 90 -13.37 2.90 0.54
N HIS A 91 -13.95 3.93 1.16
CA HIS A 91 -14.13 3.96 2.62
C HIS A 91 -15.01 2.80 3.09
N LYS A 92 -16.18 2.61 2.45
CA LYS A 92 -17.11 1.52 2.75
C LYS A 92 -16.43 0.14 2.67
N GLN A 93 -15.60 -0.07 1.65
CA GLN A 93 -14.86 -1.33 1.50
C GLN A 93 -13.83 -1.55 2.60
N ARG A 94 -13.09 -0.51 2.95
CA ARG A 94 -12.00 -0.58 3.94
C ARG A 94 -12.48 -0.76 5.37
N VAL A 95 -13.67 -0.23 5.71
CA VAL A 95 -14.23 -0.34 7.07
C VAL A 95 -15.15 -1.55 7.26
N GLN A 96 -15.52 -2.24 6.18
CA GLN A 96 -16.30 -3.46 6.32
C GLN A 96 -15.53 -4.49 7.17
N TYR A 97 -16.23 -5.26 7.93
CA TYR A 97 -15.68 -6.25 8.87
C TYR A 97 -14.83 -5.67 10.00
N GLY A 98 -15.01 -4.39 10.35
CA GLY A 98 -14.37 -3.74 11.49
C GLY A 98 -13.05 -3.05 11.20
N GLY A 99 -12.64 -2.91 9.95
CA GLY A 99 -11.48 -2.09 9.57
C GLY A 99 -11.65 -0.62 9.97
N ARG A 100 -10.54 0.10 10.18
CA ARG A 100 -10.52 1.54 10.49
C ARG A 100 -9.66 2.30 9.49
N VAL A 101 -10.16 3.43 9.04
CA VAL A 101 -9.40 4.35 8.17
C VAL A 101 -9.37 5.72 8.81
N TYR A 102 -8.18 6.22 9.04
CA TYR A 102 -7.94 7.56 9.57
C TYR A 102 -7.51 8.51 8.46
N GLU A 103 -8.07 9.70 8.45
CA GLU A 103 -7.64 10.73 7.51
C GLU A 103 -6.26 11.26 7.91
N ARG A 104 -5.36 11.40 6.92
CA ARG A 104 -3.96 11.83 7.15
C ARG A 104 -3.86 13.22 7.78
N SER A 105 -4.79 14.12 7.45
CA SER A 105 -4.86 15.47 8.03
C SER A 105 -5.07 15.46 9.55
N GLY A 106 -5.66 14.41 10.11
CA GLY A 106 -5.86 14.22 11.56
C GLY A 106 -4.61 13.78 12.32
N GLY A 107 -3.48 13.59 11.64
CA GLY A 107 -2.21 13.17 12.22
C GLY A 107 -2.13 11.68 12.58
N ILE A 108 -0.96 11.27 13.10
CA ILE A 108 -0.62 9.85 13.32
C ILE A 108 -1.22 9.25 14.61
N LYS A 109 -1.59 10.09 15.60
CA LYS A 109 -1.97 9.60 16.94
C LYS A 109 -3.13 8.60 16.95
N PRO A 110 -4.25 8.81 16.19
CA PRO A 110 -5.34 7.83 16.14
C PRO A 110 -4.90 6.47 15.58
N PHE A 111 -4.03 6.47 14.57
CA PHE A 111 -3.46 5.26 13.98
C PHE A 111 -2.59 4.49 15.00
N LEU A 112 -1.67 5.18 15.69
CA LEU A 112 -0.85 4.57 16.75
C LEU A 112 -1.72 4.01 17.88
N LYS A 113 -2.78 4.71 18.26
CA LYS A 113 -3.72 4.23 19.28
C LYS A 113 -4.41 2.93 18.82
N SER A 114 -4.91 2.88 17.59
CA SER A 114 -5.59 1.69 17.08
C SER A 114 -4.69 0.45 17.06
N ILE A 115 -3.41 0.61 16.72
CA ILE A 115 -2.45 -0.51 16.78
C ILE A 115 -2.30 -1.03 18.20
N ARG A 116 -2.18 -0.14 19.19
CA ARG A 116 -2.11 -0.52 20.61
C ARG A 116 -3.41 -1.14 21.13
N ASP A 117 -4.54 -0.83 20.50
CA ASP A 117 -5.86 -1.41 20.79
C ASP A 117 -6.06 -2.76 20.06
N GLY A 118 -5.02 -3.35 19.46
CA GLY A 118 -5.04 -4.68 18.83
C GLY A 118 -5.36 -4.70 17.35
N TYR A 119 -5.41 -3.54 16.67
CA TYR A 119 -5.53 -3.51 15.21
C TYR A 119 -4.20 -3.77 14.53
N VAL A 120 -4.21 -4.53 13.45
CA VAL A 120 -3.05 -4.65 12.57
C VAL A 120 -2.87 -3.34 11.80
N GLY A 121 -1.74 -2.69 11.99
CA GLY A 121 -1.40 -1.47 11.26
C GLY A 121 -1.13 -1.77 9.78
N TYR A 122 -1.58 -0.89 8.89
CA TYR A 122 -1.37 -1.02 7.45
C TYR A 122 -0.67 0.24 6.94
N TYR A 123 0.60 0.12 6.56
CA TYR A 123 1.45 1.27 6.26
C TYR A 123 2.11 1.15 4.89
N LEU A 124 2.05 2.24 4.13
CA LEU A 124 2.56 2.34 2.77
C LEU A 124 3.69 3.38 2.72
N PRO A 125 4.95 2.96 2.65
CA PRO A 125 6.10 3.89 2.68
C PRO A 125 6.46 4.48 1.32
N ASP A 126 5.92 3.95 0.23
CA ASP A 126 6.46 4.08 -1.12
C ASP A 126 5.88 5.23 -1.95
N GLN A 127 4.92 6.00 -1.43
CA GLN A 127 4.40 7.15 -2.14
C GLN A 127 5.36 8.35 -2.04
N ASP A 128 5.58 9.01 -3.17
CA ASP A 128 6.37 10.23 -3.26
C ASP A 128 5.56 11.45 -2.76
N HIS A 129 5.96 12.01 -1.62
CA HIS A 129 5.30 13.16 -0.99
C HIS A 129 6.09 14.47 -1.15
N GLY A 130 7.09 14.47 -1.99
CA GLY A 130 7.99 15.60 -2.18
C GLY A 130 9.30 15.45 -1.37
N PRO A 131 10.35 16.19 -1.79
CA PRO A 131 11.68 16.06 -1.17
C PRO A 131 11.69 16.49 0.30
N GLU A 132 10.85 17.46 0.70
CA GLU A 132 10.77 17.99 2.06
C GLU A 132 10.20 16.99 3.08
N HIS A 133 9.54 15.91 2.62
CA HIS A 133 8.94 14.89 3.47
C HIS A 133 9.59 13.52 3.30
N SER A 134 10.69 13.43 2.56
CA SER A 134 11.30 12.18 2.14
C SER A 134 12.79 12.13 2.44
N VAL A 135 13.32 10.95 2.56
CA VAL A 135 14.75 10.66 2.41
C VAL A 135 14.99 10.02 1.06
N PHE A 136 16.11 10.35 0.44
CA PHE A 136 16.50 9.74 -0.82
C PHE A 136 17.36 8.52 -0.56
N VAL A 137 16.86 7.37 -0.94
CA VAL A 137 17.55 6.09 -0.78
C VAL A 137 17.43 5.26 -2.06
N ASP A 138 18.32 4.30 -2.23
CA ASP A 138 18.36 3.47 -3.42
C ASP A 138 17.05 2.73 -3.65
N PHE A 139 16.64 2.67 -4.91
CA PHE A 139 15.53 1.87 -5.41
C PHE A 139 15.88 1.42 -6.83
N PHE A 140 16.22 0.15 -7.02
CA PHE A 140 16.82 -0.37 -8.24
C PHE A 140 18.04 0.46 -8.68
N ALA A 141 18.05 0.95 -9.91
CA ALA A 141 19.14 1.73 -10.48
C ALA A 141 19.02 3.25 -10.22
N THR A 142 18.13 3.69 -9.34
CA THR A 142 17.92 5.12 -9.06
C THR A 142 17.82 5.38 -7.55
N ARG A 143 17.86 6.67 -7.19
CA ARG A 143 17.52 7.15 -5.85
C ARG A 143 16.05 7.56 -5.82
N LYS A 144 15.31 7.11 -4.82
CA LYS A 144 13.88 7.33 -4.69
C LYS A 144 13.57 8.14 -3.42
N ALA A 145 12.71 9.15 -3.57
CA ALA A 145 12.10 9.82 -2.43
C ALA A 145 11.18 8.83 -1.69
N THR A 146 11.60 8.41 -0.50
CA THR A 146 10.90 7.42 0.32
C THR A 146 10.51 8.05 1.65
N LEU A 147 9.28 7.79 2.11
CA LEU A 147 8.82 8.29 3.40
C LEU A 147 9.65 7.70 4.54
N PRO A 148 10.29 8.55 5.35
CA PRO A 148 10.94 8.09 6.58
C PRO A 148 9.89 7.84 7.66
N GLY A 149 10.32 7.28 8.78
CA GLY A 149 9.54 7.27 10.01
C GLY A 149 8.78 6.01 10.31
N LEU A 150 8.79 4.97 9.44
CA LEU A 150 8.19 3.68 9.78
C LEU A 150 8.86 3.07 11.01
N GLY A 151 10.18 3.16 11.14
CA GLY A 151 10.90 2.72 12.35
C GLY A 151 10.44 3.47 13.60
N LYS A 152 10.25 4.79 13.52
CA LYS A 152 9.71 5.60 14.64
C LYS A 152 8.27 5.19 15.00
N ILE A 153 7.43 4.92 14.00
CA ILE A 153 6.05 4.45 14.19
C ILE A 153 6.05 3.08 14.87
N ALA A 154 6.89 2.15 14.39
CA ALA A 154 7.04 0.82 14.97
C ALA A 154 7.49 0.88 16.43
N LYS A 155 8.49 1.70 16.73
CA LYS A 155 8.99 1.92 18.11
C LYS A 155 7.91 2.52 19.01
N LEU A 156 7.22 3.57 18.57
CA LEU A 156 6.15 4.22 19.33
C LEU A 156 4.94 3.31 19.57
N SER A 157 4.60 2.44 18.65
CA SER A 157 3.51 1.46 18.78
C SER A 157 3.95 0.13 19.37
N ARG A 158 5.25 -0.08 19.60
CA ARG A 158 5.87 -1.35 20.02
C ARG A 158 5.50 -2.49 19.09
N SER A 159 5.59 -2.23 17.77
CA SER A 159 5.15 -3.15 16.73
C SER A 159 6.31 -3.87 16.07
N LYS A 160 6.08 -5.11 15.68
CA LYS A 160 6.85 -5.80 14.65
C LYS A 160 6.40 -5.32 13.28
N VAL A 161 7.32 -5.19 12.33
CA VAL A 161 7.01 -4.76 10.96
C VAL A 161 7.21 -5.94 10.02
N LEU A 162 6.13 -6.35 9.36
CA LEU A 162 6.12 -7.46 8.42
C LEU A 162 5.88 -6.93 7.00
N PRO A 163 6.76 -7.23 6.04
CA PRO A 163 6.44 -6.96 4.63
C PRO A 163 5.27 -7.81 4.18
N MET A 164 4.33 -7.20 3.46
CA MET A 164 3.21 -7.90 2.85
C MET A 164 3.01 -7.43 1.42
N PHE A 165 2.82 -8.38 0.53
CA PHE A 165 2.63 -8.12 -0.90
C PHE A 165 1.31 -8.72 -1.38
N ALA A 166 0.63 -8.00 -2.26
CA ALA A 166 -0.62 -8.45 -2.85
C ALA A 166 -0.56 -8.32 -4.37
N SER A 167 -0.98 -9.36 -5.05
CA SER A 167 -1.10 -9.40 -6.50
C SER A 167 -2.39 -10.07 -6.94
N MET A 168 -2.86 -9.72 -8.12
CA MET A 168 -4.01 -10.35 -8.76
C MET A 168 -3.54 -11.24 -9.91
N ASN A 169 -3.98 -12.48 -9.91
CA ASN A 169 -3.87 -13.34 -11.09
C ASN A 169 -4.85 -12.85 -12.15
N THR A 170 -4.34 -12.46 -13.30
CA THR A 170 -5.16 -11.88 -14.38
C THR A 170 -5.91 -12.94 -15.21
N GLU A 171 -5.58 -14.22 -15.09
CA GLU A 171 -6.23 -15.31 -15.81
C GLU A 171 -7.56 -15.69 -15.16
N ASP A 172 -7.57 -15.88 -13.84
CA ASP A 172 -8.75 -16.34 -13.10
C ASP A 172 -9.31 -15.32 -12.10
N GLY A 173 -8.55 -14.23 -11.84
CA GLY A 173 -8.92 -13.15 -10.92
C GLY A 173 -8.89 -13.54 -9.46
N THR A 174 -8.06 -14.51 -9.11
CA THR A 174 -7.68 -14.80 -7.73
C THR A 174 -6.63 -13.83 -7.25
N PHE A 175 -6.39 -13.81 -5.94
CA PHE A 175 -5.40 -12.95 -5.33
C PHE A 175 -4.36 -13.77 -4.58
N ASP A 176 -3.10 -13.43 -4.81
CA ASP A 176 -1.97 -13.96 -4.06
C ASP A 176 -1.50 -12.91 -3.06
N ILE A 177 -1.45 -13.30 -1.80
CA ILE A 177 -0.94 -12.47 -0.71
C ILE A 177 0.25 -13.21 -0.10
N GLU A 178 1.34 -12.49 0.11
CA GLU A 178 2.56 -13.02 0.73
C GLU A 178 2.95 -12.14 1.91
N ILE A 179 3.09 -12.75 3.08
CA ILE A 179 3.58 -12.10 4.30
C ILE A 179 4.95 -12.70 4.60
N LEU A 180 5.95 -11.83 4.73
CA LEU A 180 7.31 -12.23 5.03
C LEU A 180 7.61 -12.06 6.54
N PRO A 181 8.67 -12.71 7.05
CA PRO A 181 9.13 -12.50 8.41
C PRO A 181 9.42 -11.03 8.72
N ALA A 182 9.26 -10.65 9.99
CA ALA A 182 9.51 -9.31 10.43
C ALA A 182 10.97 -8.90 10.17
N PHE A 183 11.16 -7.64 9.82
CA PHE A 183 12.48 -7.04 9.72
C PHE A 183 12.68 -5.95 10.78
N GLU A 184 13.94 -5.74 11.19
CA GLU A 184 14.28 -4.75 12.19
C GLU A 184 14.40 -3.35 11.57
N LEU A 185 13.72 -2.38 12.17
CA LEU A 185 13.77 -0.97 11.83
C LEU A 185 14.15 -0.16 13.09
N ASP A 186 15.39 0.16 13.24
CA ASP A 186 15.91 1.04 14.32
C ASP A 186 17.32 1.55 13.97
N LYS A 187 17.62 1.67 12.67
CA LYS A 187 18.95 2.06 12.17
C LYS A 187 18.98 3.51 11.65
N GLY A 188 17.89 4.24 11.84
CA GLY A 188 17.71 5.61 11.36
C GLY A 188 16.91 5.69 10.06
N ASP A 189 16.41 6.89 9.77
CA ASP A 189 15.42 7.14 8.74
C ASP A 189 15.84 6.66 7.33
N GLU A 190 17.10 6.86 6.94
CA GLU A 190 17.60 6.45 5.63
C GLU A 190 17.75 4.92 5.52
N GLN A 191 18.36 4.30 6.54
CA GLN A 191 18.57 2.84 6.52
C GLN A 191 17.23 2.09 6.62
N ASP A 192 16.31 2.59 7.43
CA ASP A 192 14.98 2.01 7.56
C ASP A 192 14.19 2.16 6.25
N ALA A 193 14.26 3.33 5.60
CA ALA A 193 13.66 3.56 4.29
C ALA A 193 14.28 2.66 3.21
N ARG A 194 15.62 2.46 3.23
CA ARG A 194 16.28 1.54 2.30
C ARG A 194 15.83 0.09 2.52
N THR A 195 15.67 -0.33 3.77
CA THR A 195 15.14 -1.67 4.11
C THR A 195 13.73 -1.86 3.54
N CYS A 196 12.86 -0.86 3.67
CA CYS A 196 11.53 -0.89 3.04
C CYS A 196 11.63 -0.99 1.50
N ASN A 197 12.49 -0.19 0.88
CA ASN A 197 12.68 -0.24 -0.56
C ASN A 197 13.19 -1.60 -1.04
N GLN A 198 14.11 -2.25 -0.32
CA GLN A 198 14.59 -3.61 -0.66
C GLN A 198 13.46 -4.64 -0.67
N ALA A 199 12.56 -4.58 0.31
CA ALA A 199 11.40 -5.45 0.33
C ALA A 199 10.44 -5.17 -0.85
N ILE A 200 10.28 -3.91 -1.23
CA ILE A 200 9.47 -3.52 -2.39
C ILE A 200 10.13 -3.96 -3.69
N GLU A 201 11.46 -3.83 -3.81
CA GLU A 201 12.25 -4.33 -4.95
C GLU A 201 12.06 -5.84 -5.17
N TYR A 202 12.05 -6.62 -4.08
CA TYR A 202 11.76 -8.06 -4.14
C TYR A 202 10.40 -8.34 -4.81
N PHE A 203 9.35 -7.65 -4.38
CA PHE A 203 8.01 -7.80 -4.97
C PHE A 203 7.97 -7.33 -6.43
N VAL A 204 8.48 -6.13 -6.70
CA VAL A 204 8.45 -5.53 -8.05
C VAL A 204 9.29 -6.33 -9.04
N SER A 205 10.42 -6.91 -8.61
CA SER A 205 11.23 -7.78 -9.47
C SER A 205 10.49 -9.02 -9.97
N SER A 206 9.62 -9.57 -9.11
CA SER A 206 8.85 -10.76 -9.45
C SER A 206 7.55 -10.47 -10.22
N LYS A 207 6.90 -9.33 -9.93
CA LYS A 207 5.57 -8.97 -10.46
C LYS A 207 5.49 -7.47 -10.78
N PRO A 208 6.30 -6.95 -11.72
CA PRO A 208 6.39 -5.52 -11.98
C PRO A 208 5.10 -4.90 -12.52
N GLU A 209 4.24 -5.67 -13.17
CA GLU A 209 2.93 -5.22 -13.68
C GLU A 209 1.90 -4.98 -12.55
N GLN A 210 2.15 -5.53 -11.36
CA GLN A 210 1.27 -5.37 -10.20
C GLN A 210 1.51 -4.04 -9.47
N TYR A 211 2.67 -3.40 -9.66
CA TYR A 211 3.01 -2.16 -8.97
C TYR A 211 2.32 -0.94 -9.61
N MET A 212 1.84 -0.02 -8.79
CA MET A 212 1.05 1.14 -9.27
C MET A 212 1.94 2.27 -9.81
N TRP A 213 2.67 2.02 -10.90
CA TRP A 213 3.53 3.02 -11.56
C TRP A 213 2.83 4.33 -11.92
N VAL A 214 1.50 4.30 -12.09
CA VAL A 214 0.68 5.49 -12.38
C VAL A 214 0.69 6.54 -11.27
N LEU A 215 1.12 6.19 -10.06
CA LEU A 215 1.25 7.13 -8.93
C LEU A 215 2.50 8.02 -9.03
N GLN A 216 3.27 7.89 -10.11
CA GLN A 216 4.51 8.65 -10.30
C GLN A 216 5.46 8.56 -9.08
N LEU A 217 5.75 7.34 -8.66
CA LEU A 217 6.47 7.02 -7.42
C LEU A 217 7.96 7.41 -7.45
N LEU A 218 8.47 7.92 -8.58
CA LEU A 218 9.82 8.42 -8.80
C LEU A 218 9.82 9.88 -9.26
N ARG A 219 8.82 10.65 -8.87
CA ARG A 219 8.63 12.03 -9.33
C ARG A 219 9.71 12.98 -8.79
N SER A 220 9.97 12.90 -7.49
CA SER A 220 10.98 13.75 -6.84
C SER A 220 12.36 13.12 -6.99
N GLN A 221 13.30 13.87 -7.53
CA GLN A 221 14.70 13.48 -7.66
C GLN A 221 15.58 14.37 -6.79
N GLU A 222 16.73 13.85 -6.36
CA GLU A 222 17.69 14.53 -5.48
C GLU A 222 18.25 15.81 -6.14
N ASP A 223 18.39 15.80 -7.46
CA ASP A 223 18.86 16.94 -8.26
C ASP A 223 17.74 17.94 -8.62
N GLY A 224 16.52 17.77 -8.07
CA GLY A 224 15.36 18.61 -8.34
C GLY A 224 14.65 18.32 -9.67
N ASN A 225 15.14 17.38 -10.47
CA ASN A 225 14.48 16.96 -11.69
C ASN A 225 13.21 16.15 -11.41
N ASN A 226 12.38 16.01 -12.45
CA ASN A 226 11.20 15.16 -12.43
C ASN A 226 11.19 14.31 -13.71
N TYR A 227 11.36 13.01 -13.56
CA TYR A 227 11.41 12.09 -14.71
C TYR A 227 10.13 12.09 -15.55
N TYR A 228 9.00 12.43 -14.98
CA TYR A 228 7.71 12.45 -15.70
C TYR A 228 7.50 13.72 -16.51
N ASN A 229 8.31 14.76 -16.33
CA ASN A 229 8.25 15.99 -17.15
C ASN A 229 8.70 15.77 -18.60
N ILE A 230 9.38 14.67 -18.89
CA ILE A 230 9.77 14.27 -20.25
C ILE A 230 8.54 13.98 -21.12
N PHE A 231 7.45 13.58 -20.48
CA PHE A 231 6.17 13.27 -21.12
C PHE A 231 5.21 14.47 -21.06
N LYS A 232 5.65 15.68 -21.43
CA LYS A 232 4.68 16.78 -21.66
C LYS A 232 3.70 16.31 -22.73
N PRO A 233 2.37 16.34 -22.46
CA PRO A 233 1.40 16.01 -23.50
C PRO A 233 1.65 16.89 -24.71
N ARG A 234 1.73 16.29 -25.91
CA ARG A 234 1.87 17.03 -27.19
C ARG A 234 0.63 17.84 -27.57
N TYR A 235 -0.38 17.80 -26.71
CA TYR A 235 -1.63 18.53 -26.92
C TYR A 235 -1.65 19.69 -25.94
N ASP A 236 -1.64 20.89 -26.51
CA ASP A 236 -1.99 22.14 -25.83
C ASP A 236 -3.44 21.97 -25.34
N THR A 237 -3.61 21.74 -24.04
CA THR A 237 -4.94 21.54 -23.45
C THR A 237 -5.58 22.88 -23.12
N ASP A 238 -5.58 23.83 -24.07
CA ASP A 238 -6.43 25.02 -24.04
C ASP A 238 -7.89 24.66 -24.34
N TRP A 239 -8.40 23.60 -23.72
CA TRP A 239 -9.84 23.42 -23.58
C TRP A 239 -10.35 24.33 -22.46
N GLN A 240 -10.27 25.64 -22.67
CA GLN A 240 -11.10 26.55 -21.93
C GLN A 240 -12.53 26.38 -22.43
N VAL A 241 -13.32 25.64 -21.64
CA VAL A 241 -14.78 25.71 -21.76
C VAL A 241 -15.18 27.16 -21.53
N LYS A 242 -15.41 27.90 -22.61
CA LYS A 242 -16.06 29.19 -22.51
C LYS A 242 -17.41 28.95 -21.82
N LYS A 243 -17.55 29.55 -20.64
CA LYS A 243 -18.83 29.68 -19.93
C LYS A 243 -19.77 30.56 -20.69
#